data_683fb8aac3163939638075caaf28c16c
#
_entry.id   683fb8aac3163939638075caaf28c16c
#
_cell.length_a   1.000
_cell.length_b   1.000
_cell.length_c   1.000
_cell.angle_alpha   90.00
_cell.angle_beta   90.00
_cell.angle_gamma   90.00
#
_symmetry.space_group_name_H-M   'P 1'
#
loop_
_entity.id
_entity.type
_entity.pdbx_description
1 polymer ?
#
loop_
_entity_poly.entity_id
_entity_poly.type
_entity_poly.pdbx_seq_one_letter_code
_entity_poly.pdbx_strand_id
1 'polypeptide(L)'
;MLLKNENQIIRVLKSQGNKALVIDCIKRTMPKWVDGDSLSNYDDCGEDEMFERTDYPFGRELTQKEERIAQERFTMIAGVLPYIGNEQKRSQMIDFLAEHQSKQTIRKYLCLYLVYQDIDALAPPPKAEKELTQDEKNMRWALNKFFYTKHKNSLNTAYTLMLKEKYCDQQGQLVAAYPTFDQFRYFYRKTKKMQKYYISRDGIKDYQRNNRPLLGDGVQQFAPAVGVGMLDSTICDIYLVDDGGKLVGRPVMTACVDAFSGLCCGYSLGWEGGTYSLRSLMLNVVADKQEWCSKHGVFIEPQEWDSNKLPGVFVTDMGSEYKGDTFSQVTELGVKIVNLPPYRPELKGIVEKLFDVVQNAYKKHLKGKGVIEPDYQERGAHDYRKDACLTLREFEQIILHCIVYYNSHRVVDFPFTEEMLADGVKPYASSIFAWGKKQMGANFITVAPQKLIQTLLPRATGTFTRKGLRVHSLRYKHDDYTESYLSGGEVTVAYNPEDVTAIWLLDNGQYVPFTLIESRFSGKSLAAVQTIQKARKQTVNAATADNLQAQIDLAEHIQVIAAKGKQTDVGIKNIRSTRKREQARTHIDFVKEGNICG
;
A
#
# COMPACT_ATOMS: atom_id res chain seq x y z
N MET A 1 51.38 -12.33 -29.08
CA MET A 1 51.32 -13.10 -30.31
C MET A 1 51.11 -14.55 -29.96
N LEU A 2 50.14 -15.20 -30.56
CA LEU A 2 49.83 -16.62 -30.41
C LEU A 2 50.21 -17.34 -31.71
N LEU A 3 50.82 -18.49 -31.56
CA LEU A 3 51.26 -19.31 -32.69
C LEU A 3 50.76 -20.76 -32.47
N LYS A 4 50.38 -21.45 -33.51
CA LYS A 4 49.87 -22.82 -33.46
C LYS A 4 50.57 -23.75 -34.43
N ASN A 5 50.63 -25.01 -34.07
CA ASN A 5 50.85 -26.13 -34.99
C ASN A 5 49.81 -27.22 -34.70
N GLU A 6 49.85 -28.36 -35.35
CA GLU A 6 48.90 -29.46 -35.20
C GLU A 6 48.65 -29.87 -33.73
N ASN A 7 49.68 -29.84 -32.88
CA ASN A 7 49.65 -30.40 -31.51
C ASN A 7 49.85 -29.37 -30.40
N GLN A 8 50.18 -28.11 -30.70
CA GLN A 8 50.52 -27.10 -29.71
C GLN A 8 49.99 -25.74 -30.10
N ILE A 9 49.62 -24.97 -29.07
CA ILE A 9 49.45 -23.52 -29.14
C ILE A 9 50.44 -22.90 -28.16
N ILE A 10 51.26 -21.97 -28.64
CA ILE A 10 52.23 -21.27 -27.82
C ILE A 10 51.95 -19.77 -27.82
N ARG A 11 52.09 -19.15 -26.67
CA ARG A 11 52.06 -17.68 -26.55
C ARG A 11 53.49 -17.16 -26.39
N VAL A 12 53.87 -16.26 -27.26
CA VAL A 12 55.15 -15.52 -27.18
C VAL A 12 54.99 -14.41 -26.15
N LEU A 13 55.75 -14.49 -25.06
CA LEU A 13 55.68 -13.55 -23.92
C LEU A 13 56.67 -12.39 -24.10
N LYS A 14 57.87 -12.67 -24.68
CA LYS A 14 58.93 -11.71 -24.90
C LYS A 14 59.85 -12.18 -26.02
N SER A 15 60.37 -11.26 -26.84
CA SER A 15 61.41 -11.54 -27.83
C SER A 15 62.67 -10.77 -27.54
N GLN A 16 63.85 -11.39 -27.73
CA GLN A 16 65.14 -10.77 -27.52
C GLN A 16 66.13 -11.33 -28.54
N GLY A 17 66.48 -10.53 -29.54
CA GLY A 17 67.31 -10.96 -30.69
C GLY A 17 66.62 -12.10 -31.45
N ASN A 18 67.35 -13.19 -31.73
CA ASN A 18 66.82 -14.39 -32.38
C ASN A 18 66.14 -15.39 -31.39
N LYS A 19 65.88 -15.00 -30.14
CA LYS A 19 65.25 -15.88 -29.13
C LYS A 19 63.89 -15.32 -28.71
N ALA A 20 62.93 -16.23 -28.50
CA ALA A 20 61.61 -15.92 -28.00
C ALA A 20 61.33 -16.70 -26.71
N LEU A 21 60.78 -16.02 -25.70
CA LEU A 21 60.26 -16.63 -24.49
C LEU A 21 58.82 -17.08 -24.74
N VAL A 22 58.58 -18.36 -24.70
CA VAL A 22 57.26 -18.93 -25.03
C VAL A 22 56.70 -19.76 -23.90
N ILE A 23 55.37 -19.80 -23.81
CA ILE A 23 54.62 -20.70 -22.96
C ILE A 23 53.66 -21.56 -23.80
N ASP A 24 53.60 -22.86 -23.50
CA ASP A 24 52.62 -23.77 -24.08
C ASP A 24 51.27 -23.57 -23.44
N CYS A 25 50.29 -23.13 -24.21
CA CYS A 25 48.96 -22.82 -23.75
C CYS A 25 48.14 -24.07 -23.39
N ILE A 26 48.39 -25.21 -24.02
CA ILE A 26 47.69 -26.46 -23.77
C ILE A 26 48.27 -27.18 -22.56
N LYS A 27 49.59 -27.39 -22.55
CA LYS A 27 50.27 -28.09 -21.42
C LYS A 27 50.46 -27.22 -20.18
N ARG A 28 50.37 -25.90 -20.32
CA ARG A 28 50.55 -24.91 -19.26
C ARG A 28 51.83 -25.12 -18.46
N THR A 29 52.92 -25.35 -19.19
CA THR A 29 54.26 -25.54 -18.61
C THR A 29 54.95 -24.20 -18.39
N MET A 30 55.94 -24.15 -17.50
CA MET A 30 56.71 -22.93 -17.24
C MET A 30 57.36 -22.38 -18.53
N PRO A 31 57.39 -21.05 -18.69
CA PRO A 31 57.93 -20.45 -19.92
C PRO A 31 59.42 -20.75 -20.10
N LYS A 32 59.81 -20.98 -21.37
CA LYS A 32 61.17 -21.30 -21.80
C LYS A 32 61.59 -20.44 -22.98
N TRP A 33 62.89 -20.22 -23.10
CA TRP A 33 63.46 -19.59 -24.28
C TRP A 33 63.63 -20.61 -25.42
N VAL A 34 63.20 -20.25 -26.61
CA VAL A 34 63.38 -21.02 -27.85
C VAL A 34 63.99 -20.14 -28.91
N ASP A 35 64.73 -20.72 -29.88
CA ASP A 35 65.28 -19.99 -31.00
C ASP A 35 64.15 -19.59 -31.98
N GLY A 36 64.24 -18.38 -32.54
CA GLY A 36 63.22 -17.85 -33.47
C GLY A 36 63.02 -18.70 -34.71
N ASP A 37 64.08 -19.31 -35.21
CA ASP A 37 64.03 -20.21 -36.35
C ASP A 37 63.15 -21.44 -36.10
N SER A 38 63.01 -21.89 -34.85
CA SER A 38 62.15 -23.00 -34.49
C SER A 38 60.64 -22.64 -34.52
N LEU A 39 60.32 -21.36 -34.60
CA LEU A 39 58.95 -20.87 -34.67
C LEU A 39 58.43 -20.67 -36.10
N SER A 40 59.32 -20.79 -37.12
CA SER A 40 58.97 -20.63 -38.54
C SER A 40 57.94 -21.67 -39.04
N ASN A 41 57.81 -22.78 -38.33
CA ASN A 41 56.84 -23.84 -38.67
C ASN A 41 55.49 -23.72 -37.91
N TYR A 42 55.22 -22.57 -37.29
CA TYR A 42 53.99 -22.29 -36.61
C TYR A 42 53.19 -21.25 -37.39
N ASP A 43 51.89 -21.45 -37.50
CA ASP A 43 50.93 -20.49 -38.04
C ASP A 43 50.40 -19.54 -36.97
N ASP A 44 49.90 -18.37 -37.39
CA ASP A 44 49.24 -17.45 -36.49
C ASP A 44 47.96 -18.09 -35.91
N CYS A 45 47.71 -17.86 -34.63
CA CYS A 45 46.54 -18.33 -33.89
C CYS A 45 45.73 -17.18 -33.31
N GLY A 46 44.41 -17.22 -33.45
CA GLY A 46 43.51 -16.30 -32.78
C GLY A 46 43.29 -16.63 -31.28
N GLU A 47 42.90 -15.66 -30.50
CA GLU A 47 42.58 -15.90 -29.08
C GLU A 47 41.35 -16.82 -28.93
N ASP A 48 40.34 -16.67 -29.78
CA ASP A 48 39.11 -17.51 -29.75
C ASP A 48 39.44 -18.99 -29.94
N GLU A 49 40.32 -19.30 -30.91
CA GLU A 49 40.76 -20.67 -31.14
C GLU A 49 41.58 -21.25 -29.97
N MET A 50 42.38 -20.39 -29.32
CA MET A 50 43.10 -20.80 -28.11
C MET A 50 42.13 -21.10 -26.96
N PHE A 51 41.10 -20.27 -26.79
CA PHE A 51 40.09 -20.48 -25.75
C PHE A 51 39.29 -21.76 -25.97
N GLU A 52 38.89 -22.05 -27.20
CA GLU A 52 38.19 -23.30 -27.54
C GLU A 52 39.05 -24.53 -27.27
N ARG A 53 40.32 -24.52 -27.72
CA ARG A 53 41.25 -25.68 -27.51
C ARG A 53 41.69 -25.86 -26.06
N THR A 54 41.63 -24.85 -25.26
CA THR A 54 42.00 -24.92 -23.82
C THR A 54 40.83 -25.08 -22.88
N ASP A 55 39.61 -25.16 -23.43
CA ASP A 55 38.35 -25.29 -22.66
C ASP A 55 38.21 -24.18 -21.62
N TYR A 56 38.62 -22.94 -21.99
CA TYR A 56 38.57 -21.79 -21.10
C TYR A 56 37.26 -21.06 -21.27
N PRO A 57 36.47 -20.89 -20.18
CA PRO A 57 35.16 -20.22 -20.22
C PRO A 57 35.35 -18.71 -20.31
N PHE A 58 35.70 -18.19 -21.46
CA PHE A 58 35.86 -16.76 -21.71
C PHE A 58 34.53 -16.02 -21.54
N GLY A 59 34.57 -14.86 -20.91
CA GLY A 59 33.37 -14.03 -20.70
C GLY A 59 32.39 -14.52 -19.62
N ARG A 60 32.81 -15.44 -18.77
CA ARG A 60 32.04 -15.85 -17.59
C ARG A 60 31.94 -14.71 -16.59
N GLU A 61 30.71 -14.28 -16.22
CA GLU A 61 30.50 -13.38 -15.10
C GLU A 61 30.92 -14.06 -13.79
N LEU A 62 31.89 -13.45 -13.11
CA LEU A 62 32.34 -13.89 -11.80
C LEU A 62 31.48 -13.27 -10.69
N THR A 63 31.29 -14.02 -9.63
CA THR A 63 30.74 -13.45 -8.40
C THR A 63 31.80 -12.61 -7.67
N GLN A 64 31.40 -11.60 -6.94
CA GLN A 64 32.30 -10.73 -6.16
C GLN A 64 33.29 -11.53 -5.29
N LYS A 65 32.88 -12.71 -4.81
CA LYS A 65 33.76 -13.61 -4.05
C LYS A 65 34.81 -14.28 -4.94
N GLU A 66 34.44 -14.67 -6.15
CA GLU A 66 35.37 -15.31 -7.13
C GLU A 66 36.37 -14.29 -7.64
N GLU A 67 35.94 -13.05 -7.93
CA GLU A 67 36.82 -11.93 -8.30
C GLU A 67 37.86 -11.66 -7.21
N ARG A 68 37.42 -11.58 -5.95
CA ARG A 68 38.34 -11.40 -4.83
C ARG A 68 39.38 -12.52 -4.74
N ILE A 69 38.98 -13.78 -4.93
CA ILE A 69 39.91 -14.91 -4.92
C ILE A 69 40.88 -14.82 -6.09
N ALA A 70 40.42 -14.40 -7.28
CA ALA A 70 41.29 -14.20 -8.44
C ALA A 70 42.35 -13.12 -8.18
N GLN A 71 41.97 -12.00 -7.59
CA GLN A 71 42.88 -10.92 -7.21
C GLN A 71 43.89 -11.33 -6.12
N GLU A 72 43.44 -12.07 -5.09
CA GLU A 72 44.33 -12.64 -4.07
C GLU A 72 45.40 -13.56 -4.71
N ARG A 73 45.01 -14.40 -5.67
CA ARG A 73 45.91 -15.29 -6.41
C ARG A 73 46.82 -14.53 -7.35
N PHE A 74 46.37 -13.46 -7.96
CA PHE A 74 47.20 -12.58 -8.79
C PHE A 74 48.25 -11.86 -7.93
N THR A 75 47.87 -11.31 -6.78
CA THR A 75 48.80 -10.67 -5.82
C THR A 75 49.91 -11.63 -5.40
N MET A 76 49.58 -12.92 -5.20
CA MET A 76 50.53 -13.97 -4.86
C MET A 76 51.62 -14.19 -5.94
N ILE A 77 51.28 -14.06 -7.22
CA ILE A 77 52.23 -14.31 -8.33
C ILE A 77 52.86 -13.01 -8.88
N ALA A 78 52.33 -11.85 -8.55
CA ALA A 78 52.73 -10.56 -9.11
C ALA A 78 54.26 -10.30 -8.93
N GLY A 79 54.83 -10.69 -7.79
CA GLY A 79 56.24 -10.56 -7.52
C GLY A 79 57.16 -11.39 -8.44
N VAL A 80 56.65 -12.43 -9.08
CA VAL A 80 57.41 -13.29 -10.01
C VAL A 80 57.46 -12.73 -11.44
N LEU A 81 56.43 -11.96 -11.83
CA LEU A 81 56.26 -11.47 -13.21
C LEU A 81 57.45 -10.67 -13.77
N PRO A 82 58.14 -9.78 -13.00
CA PRO A 82 59.33 -9.07 -13.49
C PRO A 82 60.51 -9.99 -13.89
N TYR A 83 60.57 -11.17 -13.26
CA TYR A 83 61.68 -12.12 -13.44
C TYR A 83 61.36 -13.26 -14.43
N ILE A 84 60.27 -13.18 -15.19
CA ILE A 84 59.74 -14.28 -15.98
C ILE A 84 60.72 -14.80 -17.02
N GLY A 85 61.55 -13.92 -17.61
CA GLY A 85 62.59 -14.24 -18.59
C GLY A 85 63.90 -14.77 -18.00
N ASN A 86 64.13 -14.70 -16.71
CA ASN A 86 65.33 -15.21 -16.06
C ASN A 86 64.99 -16.41 -15.16
N GLU A 87 65.36 -17.59 -15.57
CA GLU A 87 64.97 -18.84 -14.89
C GLU A 87 65.47 -18.93 -13.45
N GLN A 88 66.73 -18.52 -13.20
CA GLN A 88 67.32 -18.57 -11.86
C GLN A 88 66.59 -17.59 -10.88
N LYS A 89 66.44 -16.32 -11.31
CA LYS A 89 65.76 -15.31 -10.49
C LYS A 89 64.27 -15.67 -10.29
N ARG A 90 63.62 -16.18 -11.29
CA ARG A 90 62.25 -16.67 -11.25
C ARG A 90 62.10 -17.79 -10.20
N SER A 91 63.02 -18.79 -10.23
CA SER A 91 63.02 -19.87 -9.25
C SER A 91 63.25 -19.38 -7.84
N GLN A 92 64.21 -18.50 -7.64
CA GLN A 92 64.49 -17.89 -6.32
C GLN A 92 63.29 -17.14 -5.78
N MET A 93 62.58 -16.36 -6.63
CA MET A 93 61.37 -15.63 -6.19
C MET A 93 60.20 -16.58 -5.87
N ILE A 94 60.03 -17.66 -6.63
CA ILE A 94 59.03 -18.71 -6.32
C ILE A 94 59.39 -19.38 -4.99
N ASP A 95 60.67 -19.65 -4.71
CA ASP A 95 61.14 -20.26 -3.47
C ASP A 95 60.91 -19.33 -2.27
N PHE A 96 61.14 -18.04 -2.43
CA PHE A 96 60.84 -17.03 -1.44
C PHE A 96 59.32 -16.93 -1.11
N LEU A 97 58.47 -16.90 -2.13
CA LEU A 97 57.03 -16.84 -1.92
C LEU A 97 56.43 -18.15 -1.41
N ALA A 98 57.18 -19.25 -1.49
CA ALA A 98 56.73 -20.58 -1.04
C ALA A 98 56.81 -20.76 0.48
N GLU A 99 57.24 -19.78 1.27
CA GLU A 99 57.18 -19.82 2.75
C GLU A 99 55.74 -20.04 3.27
N HIS A 100 54.74 -19.52 2.53
CA HIS A 100 53.31 -19.58 2.92
C HIS A 100 52.42 -20.40 2.00
N GLN A 101 52.97 -20.86 0.82
CA GLN A 101 52.19 -21.58 -0.19
C GLN A 101 53.02 -22.63 -0.91
N SER A 102 52.40 -23.68 -1.49
CA SER A 102 53.17 -24.67 -2.24
C SER A 102 53.74 -24.09 -3.54
N LYS A 103 55.01 -24.44 -3.86
CA LYS A 103 55.67 -24.08 -5.12
C LYS A 103 54.83 -24.45 -6.36
N GLN A 104 54.15 -25.61 -6.29
CA GLN A 104 53.26 -26.07 -7.38
C GLN A 104 52.09 -25.14 -7.58
N THR A 105 51.47 -24.63 -6.49
CA THR A 105 50.35 -23.69 -6.54
C THR A 105 50.78 -22.37 -7.19
N ILE A 106 51.92 -21.80 -6.78
CA ILE A 106 52.45 -20.57 -7.40
C ILE A 106 52.73 -20.75 -8.87
N ARG A 107 53.41 -21.87 -9.27
CA ARG A 107 53.68 -22.19 -10.68
C ARG A 107 52.39 -22.38 -11.49
N LYS A 108 51.41 -23.05 -10.93
CA LYS A 108 50.09 -23.24 -11.57
C LYS A 108 49.41 -21.90 -11.87
N TYR A 109 49.32 -21.02 -10.89
CA TYR A 109 48.68 -19.72 -11.07
C TYR A 109 49.50 -18.84 -12.03
N LEU A 110 50.82 -18.87 -11.93
CA LEU A 110 51.69 -18.13 -12.85
C LEU A 110 51.47 -18.60 -14.29
N CYS A 111 51.46 -19.89 -14.55
CA CYS A 111 51.21 -20.42 -15.89
C CYS A 111 49.81 -20.07 -16.41
N LEU A 112 48.76 -20.16 -15.58
CA LEU A 112 47.41 -19.77 -15.96
C LEU A 112 47.36 -18.29 -16.38
N TYR A 113 47.92 -17.38 -15.58
CA TYR A 113 47.96 -15.97 -15.90
C TYR A 113 48.76 -15.70 -17.19
N LEU A 114 49.91 -16.33 -17.38
CA LEU A 114 50.75 -16.14 -18.56
C LEU A 114 50.11 -16.68 -19.85
N VAL A 115 49.32 -17.72 -19.79
CA VAL A 115 48.59 -18.29 -20.91
C VAL A 115 47.44 -17.39 -21.32
N TYR A 116 46.60 -16.99 -20.37
CA TYR A 116 45.35 -16.27 -20.67
C TYR A 116 45.52 -14.74 -20.65
N GLN A 117 46.55 -14.21 -19.99
CA GLN A 117 46.77 -12.77 -19.80
C GLN A 117 45.57 -12.08 -19.13
N ASP A 118 44.82 -12.82 -18.32
CA ASP A 118 43.60 -12.41 -17.69
C ASP A 118 43.60 -12.83 -16.20
N ILE A 119 43.25 -11.91 -15.31
CA ILE A 119 43.18 -12.17 -13.88
C ILE A 119 42.03 -13.13 -13.57
N ASP A 120 40.95 -13.07 -14.34
CA ASP A 120 39.77 -13.91 -14.15
C ASP A 120 40.07 -15.41 -14.37
N ALA A 121 41.14 -15.71 -15.15
CA ALA A 121 41.67 -17.08 -15.29
C ALA A 121 42.14 -17.69 -13.97
N LEU A 122 42.41 -16.88 -12.97
CA LEU A 122 42.80 -17.30 -11.63
C LEU A 122 41.59 -17.57 -10.70
N ALA A 123 40.37 -17.30 -11.15
CA ALA A 123 39.17 -17.60 -10.40
C ALA A 123 39.02 -19.11 -10.11
N PRO A 124 38.32 -19.51 -9.06
CA PRO A 124 38.04 -20.93 -8.86
C PRO A 124 37.18 -21.46 -10.02
N PRO A 125 37.43 -22.71 -10.47
CA PRO A 125 36.63 -23.31 -11.53
C PRO A 125 35.15 -23.35 -11.10
N PRO A 126 34.20 -23.21 -12.05
CA PRO A 126 32.80 -23.37 -11.74
C PRO A 126 32.58 -24.72 -11.04
N LYS A 127 31.85 -24.71 -9.94
CA LYS A 127 31.50 -25.95 -9.27
C LYS A 127 30.64 -26.76 -10.24
N ALA A 128 31.17 -27.87 -10.75
CA ALA A 128 30.36 -28.82 -11.48
C ALA A 128 29.17 -29.21 -10.59
N GLU A 129 27.94 -29.05 -11.08
CA GLU A 129 26.76 -29.55 -10.38
C GLU A 129 26.90 -31.05 -10.27
N LYS A 130 27.12 -31.52 -9.05
CA LYS A 130 27.23 -32.97 -8.79
C LYS A 130 25.89 -33.59 -9.14
N GLU A 131 25.86 -34.45 -10.13
CA GLU A 131 24.64 -35.18 -10.46
C GLU A 131 24.13 -35.94 -9.21
N LEU A 132 22.85 -35.78 -8.95
CA LEU A 132 22.22 -36.44 -7.83
C LEU A 132 22.14 -37.94 -8.10
N THR A 133 22.44 -38.75 -7.10
CA THR A 133 22.17 -40.17 -7.13
C THR A 133 20.67 -40.46 -7.26
N GLN A 134 20.30 -41.68 -7.66
CA GLN A 134 18.89 -42.05 -7.78
C GLN A 134 18.15 -41.90 -6.45
N ASP A 135 18.78 -42.24 -5.34
CA ASP A 135 18.21 -42.05 -3.99
C ASP A 135 18.02 -40.56 -3.67
N GLU A 136 18.98 -39.71 -3.98
CA GLU A 136 18.85 -38.27 -3.80
C GLU A 136 17.75 -37.65 -4.68
N LYS A 137 17.56 -38.17 -5.90
CA LYS A 137 16.44 -37.80 -6.78
C LYS A 137 15.09 -38.20 -6.16
N ASN A 138 14.99 -39.40 -5.62
CA ASN A 138 13.80 -39.90 -4.91
C ASN A 138 13.52 -39.09 -3.64
N MET A 139 14.55 -38.75 -2.85
CA MET A 139 14.44 -37.91 -1.66
C MET A 139 13.93 -36.51 -2.01
N ARG A 140 14.49 -35.88 -3.05
CA ARG A 140 14.04 -34.58 -3.54
C ARG A 140 12.58 -34.62 -3.99
N TRP A 141 12.20 -35.66 -4.72
CA TRP A 141 10.83 -35.89 -5.16
C TRP A 141 9.86 -35.99 -3.96
N ALA A 142 10.20 -36.81 -2.97
CA ALA A 142 9.38 -37.00 -1.77
C ALA A 142 9.22 -35.73 -0.95
N LEU A 143 10.31 -34.96 -0.78
CA LEU A 143 10.25 -33.65 -0.11
C LEU A 143 9.30 -32.71 -0.84
N ASN A 144 9.34 -32.66 -2.18
CA ASN A 144 8.46 -31.79 -2.95
C ASN A 144 7.00 -32.27 -2.93
N LYS A 145 6.75 -33.57 -3.03
CA LYS A 145 5.39 -34.12 -3.12
C LYS A 145 4.67 -34.16 -1.77
N PHE A 146 5.37 -34.44 -0.68
CA PHE A 146 4.76 -34.72 0.60
C PHE A 146 5.10 -33.73 1.70
N PHE A 147 6.34 -33.19 1.74
CA PHE A 147 6.80 -32.35 2.84
C PHE A 147 6.57 -30.85 2.58
N TYR A 148 6.93 -30.37 1.39
CA TYR A 148 6.74 -28.96 0.99
C TYR A 148 5.32 -28.70 0.49
N THR A 149 4.34 -29.00 1.33
CA THR A 149 2.90 -28.86 1.02
C THR A 149 2.14 -28.21 2.17
N LYS A 150 0.95 -27.69 1.88
CA LYS A 150 0.04 -27.12 2.89
C LYS A 150 -0.45 -28.14 3.94
N HIS A 151 -0.33 -29.45 3.65
CA HIS A 151 -0.70 -30.51 4.61
C HIS A 151 0.24 -30.57 5.81
N LYS A 152 1.40 -29.88 5.77
CA LYS A 152 2.36 -29.79 6.86
C LYS A 152 2.82 -31.15 7.42
N ASN A 153 2.91 -32.18 6.56
CA ASN A 153 3.38 -33.48 6.94
C ASN A 153 4.72 -33.41 7.67
N SER A 154 4.95 -34.31 8.62
CA SER A 154 6.25 -34.48 9.27
C SER A 154 7.30 -35.00 8.28
N LEU A 155 8.58 -34.78 8.60
CA LEU A 155 9.68 -35.31 7.78
C LEU A 155 9.64 -36.86 7.75
N ASN A 156 9.29 -37.47 8.88
CA ASN A 156 9.12 -38.92 8.99
C ASN A 156 7.97 -39.44 8.11
N THR A 157 6.82 -38.73 8.10
CA THR A 157 5.70 -39.08 7.23
C THR A 157 6.10 -39.00 5.75
N ALA A 158 6.83 -37.95 5.35
CA ALA A 158 7.30 -37.82 3.97
C ALA A 158 8.29 -38.94 3.57
N TYR A 159 9.14 -39.35 4.49
CA TYR A 159 10.05 -40.48 4.31
C TYR A 159 9.29 -41.78 4.14
N THR A 160 8.33 -42.09 5.02
CA THR A 160 7.51 -43.33 4.94
C THR A 160 6.75 -43.38 3.61
N LEU A 161 6.18 -42.27 3.16
CA LEU A 161 5.49 -42.18 1.87
C LEU A 161 6.46 -42.33 0.69
N MET A 162 7.70 -41.88 0.81
CA MET A 162 8.75 -42.11 -0.18
C MET A 162 9.05 -43.59 -0.31
N LEU A 163 9.26 -44.29 0.81
CA LEU A 163 9.52 -45.72 0.80
C LEU A 163 8.38 -46.49 0.16
N LYS A 164 7.14 -46.18 0.55
CA LYS A 164 5.94 -46.79 -0.03
C LYS A 164 5.87 -46.68 -1.55
N GLU A 165 6.19 -45.50 -2.11
CA GLU A 165 6.03 -45.26 -3.56
C GLU A 165 7.26 -45.63 -4.41
N LYS A 166 8.46 -45.69 -3.81
CA LYS A 166 9.72 -45.81 -4.57
C LYS A 166 10.55 -47.06 -4.19
N TYR A 167 10.27 -47.66 -3.05
CA TYR A 167 11.08 -48.73 -2.50
C TYR A 167 10.24 -49.93 -2.02
N CYS A 168 8.98 -50.05 -2.44
CA CYS A 168 8.17 -51.25 -2.27
C CYS A 168 7.94 -51.92 -3.62
N ASP A 169 7.86 -53.25 -3.60
CA ASP A 169 7.50 -54.09 -4.74
C ASP A 169 5.99 -54.05 -5.04
N GLN A 170 5.54 -54.83 -6.05
CA GLN A 170 4.12 -54.88 -6.43
C GLN A 170 3.22 -55.47 -5.34
N GLN A 171 3.79 -56.18 -4.38
CA GLN A 171 3.08 -56.78 -3.23
C GLN A 171 3.11 -55.86 -1.99
N GLY A 172 3.73 -54.69 -2.10
CA GLY A 172 3.85 -53.71 -1.01
C GLY A 172 4.98 -54.04 0.00
N GLN A 173 5.86 -54.98 -0.31
CA GLN A 173 7.00 -55.34 0.53
C GLN A 173 8.18 -54.43 0.24
N LEU A 174 8.88 -54.01 1.31
CA LEU A 174 10.04 -53.12 1.22
C LEU A 174 11.22 -53.88 0.56
N VAL A 175 11.86 -53.26 -0.45
CA VAL A 175 13.05 -53.80 -1.11
C VAL A 175 14.25 -53.78 -0.18
N ALA A 176 15.23 -54.72 -0.39
CA ALA A 176 16.38 -54.86 0.49
C ALA A 176 17.30 -53.62 0.56
N ALA A 177 17.36 -52.80 -0.51
CA ALA A 177 18.20 -51.62 -0.57
C ALA A 177 17.34 -50.35 -0.64
N TYR A 178 17.34 -49.59 0.43
CA TYR A 178 16.64 -48.29 0.54
C TYR A 178 17.44 -47.32 1.42
N PRO A 179 17.34 -46.01 1.20
CA PRO A 179 18.01 -45.00 2.02
C PRO A 179 17.41 -44.95 3.43
N THR A 180 18.25 -44.81 4.45
CA THR A 180 17.80 -44.69 5.84
C THR A 180 17.14 -43.32 6.11
N PHE A 181 16.36 -43.24 7.18
CA PHE A 181 15.78 -41.93 7.60
C PHE A 181 16.85 -40.89 7.91
N ASP A 182 18.00 -41.27 8.45
CA ASP A 182 19.10 -40.36 8.72
C ASP A 182 19.72 -39.79 7.43
N GLN A 183 19.84 -40.62 6.39
CA GLN A 183 20.27 -40.16 5.07
C GLN A 183 19.25 -39.17 4.46
N PHE A 184 17.95 -39.48 4.57
CA PHE A 184 16.88 -38.57 4.13
C PHE A 184 16.89 -37.24 4.91
N ARG A 185 17.05 -37.30 6.24
CA ARG A 185 17.15 -36.14 7.11
C ARG A 185 18.40 -35.30 6.80
N TYR A 186 19.54 -35.95 6.54
CA TYR A 186 20.77 -35.27 6.13
C TYR A 186 20.60 -34.58 4.79
N PHE A 187 20.02 -35.26 3.79
CA PHE A 187 19.72 -34.66 2.49
C PHE A 187 18.80 -33.45 2.61
N TYR A 188 17.73 -33.55 3.41
CA TYR A 188 16.85 -32.40 3.70
C TYR A 188 17.61 -31.23 4.29
N ARG A 189 18.42 -31.44 5.33
CA ARG A 189 19.20 -30.38 5.98
C ARG A 189 20.16 -29.68 5.01
N LYS A 190 20.82 -30.47 4.17
CA LYS A 190 21.77 -29.97 3.15
C LYS A 190 21.09 -29.15 2.05
N THR A 191 19.89 -29.52 1.65
CA THR A 191 19.17 -28.93 0.52
C THR A 191 18.07 -27.94 0.93
N LYS A 192 17.79 -27.82 2.23
CA LYS A 192 16.72 -26.96 2.76
C LYS A 192 16.97 -25.50 2.42
N LYS A 193 15.98 -24.87 1.78
CA LYS A 193 15.89 -23.39 1.61
C LYS A 193 14.74 -22.89 2.49
N MET A 194 15.04 -22.03 3.47
CA MET A 194 14.05 -21.57 4.45
C MET A 194 12.88 -20.83 3.79
N GLN A 195 13.14 -20.00 2.80
CA GLN A 195 12.10 -19.32 2.04
C GLN A 195 11.10 -20.34 1.41
N LYS A 196 11.63 -21.37 0.73
CA LYS A 196 10.81 -22.42 0.14
C LYS A 196 10.01 -23.17 1.22
N TYR A 197 10.62 -23.43 2.37
CA TYR A 197 9.98 -24.11 3.51
C TYR A 197 8.73 -23.33 3.97
N TYR A 198 8.88 -22.05 4.26
CA TYR A 198 7.75 -21.24 4.72
C TYR A 198 6.68 -21.05 3.62
N ILE A 199 7.06 -20.68 2.40
CA ILE A 199 6.09 -20.44 1.32
C ILE A 199 5.27 -21.67 0.98
N SER A 200 5.89 -22.85 0.93
CA SER A 200 5.21 -24.09 0.55
C SER A 200 4.26 -24.62 1.63
N ARG A 201 4.57 -24.39 2.92
CA ARG A 201 3.81 -24.92 4.06
C ARG A 201 2.79 -23.93 4.60
N ASP A 202 3.15 -22.66 4.71
CA ASP A 202 2.34 -21.62 5.33
C ASP A 202 1.73 -20.66 4.28
N GLY A 203 2.26 -20.69 3.08
CA GLY A 203 1.82 -19.84 1.97
C GLY A 203 2.61 -18.53 1.87
N ILE A 204 2.52 -17.90 0.69
CA ILE A 204 3.28 -16.69 0.39
C ILE A 204 2.85 -15.49 1.27
N LYS A 205 1.56 -15.42 1.62
CA LYS A 205 1.04 -14.34 2.46
C LYS A 205 1.61 -14.40 3.88
N ASP A 206 1.63 -15.61 4.46
CA ASP A 206 2.20 -15.80 5.79
C ASP A 206 3.72 -15.56 5.80
N TYR A 207 4.43 -16.06 4.77
CA TYR A 207 5.85 -15.78 4.61
C TYR A 207 6.15 -14.27 4.54
N GLN A 208 5.39 -13.52 3.74
CA GLN A 208 5.58 -12.08 3.59
C GLN A 208 5.30 -11.33 4.89
N ARG A 209 4.32 -11.79 5.66
CA ARG A 209 3.90 -11.15 6.90
C ARG A 209 4.79 -11.48 8.09
N ASN A 210 5.20 -12.76 8.25
CA ASN A 210 5.77 -13.26 9.50
C ASN A 210 7.21 -13.77 9.38
N ASN A 211 7.67 -14.14 8.18
CA ASN A 211 8.91 -14.91 8.03
C ASN A 211 9.92 -14.29 7.07
N ARG A 212 9.56 -13.24 6.36
CA ARG A 212 10.45 -12.55 5.43
C ARG A 212 11.52 -11.77 6.20
N PRO A 213 12.79 -11.81 5.78
CA PRO A 213 13.81 -10.93 6.34
C PRO A 213 13.45 -9.44 6.17
N LEU A 214 13.56 -8.67 7.23
CA LEU A 214 13.38 -7.21 7.23
C LEU A 214 14.75 -6.57 7.14
N LEU A 215 15.24 -6.33 5.93
CA LEU A 215 16.61 -5.86 5.67
C LEU A 215 16.69 -4.37 5.30
N GLY A 216 15.58 -3.65 5.38
CA GLY A 216 15.53 -2.23 5.08
C GLY A 216 15.72 -1.38 6.33
N ASP A 217 16.20 -0.18 6.16
CA ASP A 217 16.24 0.88 7.18
C ASP A 217 14.82 1.42 7.50
N GLY A 218 13.81 0.70 7.05
CA GLY A 218 12.41 0.97 7.34
C GLY A 218 11.99 2.37 6.90
N VAL A 219 11.73 3.20 7.90
CA VAL A 219 11.11 4.51 7.70
C VAL A 219 12.06 5.57 7.16
N GLN A 220 13.36 5.51 7.48
CA GLN A 220 14.31 6.56 7.10
C GLN A 220 14.58 6.62 5.60
N GLN A 221 14.64 5.47 4.93
CA GLN A 221 14.72 5.41 3.47
C GLN A 221 13.48 6.02 2.80
N PHE A 222 12.33 5.88 3.46
CA PHE A 222 11.04 6.28 2.95
C PHE A 222 10.70 7.74 3.27
N ALA A 223 11.08 8.21 4.45
CA ALA A 223 10.84 9.55 4.97
C ALA A 223 12.12 10.16 5.56
N PRO A 224 13.00 10.69 4.72
CA PRO A 224 14.27 11.30 5.19
C PRO A 224 14.06 12.65 5.91
N ALA A 225 12.86 13.23 5.84
CA ALA A 225 12.50 14.49 6.48
C ALA A 225 11.03 14.48 6.94
N VAL A 226 10.66 15.44 7.79
CA VAL A 226 9.27 15.61 8.25
C VAL A 226 8.33 16.03 7.11
N GLY A 227 7.06 15.67 7.24
CA GLY A 227 6.02 16.00 6.25
C GLY A 227 5.60 14.81 5.38
N VAL A 228 5.90 13.59 5.82
CA VAL A 228 5.33 12.35 5.31
C VAL A 228 4.39 11.78 6.37
N GLY A 229 3.10 11.96 6.21
CA GLY A 229 2.07 11.47 7.14
C GLY A 229 1.64 10.05 6.82
N MET A 230 1.82 9.12 7.74
CA MET A 230 1.30 7.77 7.65
C MET A 230 -0.09 7.70 8.26
N LEU A 231 -1.05 7.19 7.51
CA LEU A 231 -2.45 7.07 7.90
C LEU A 231 -2.81 5.62 8.14
N ASP A 232 -3.49 5.37 9.25
CA ASP A 232 -4.10 4.07 9.55
C ASP A 232 -5.26 4.20 10.54
N SER A 233 -6.07 3.15 10.65
CA SER A 233 -7.23 3.08 11.54
C SER A 233 -7.20 1.80 12.37
N THR A 234 -7.64 1.90 13.62
CA THR A 234 -7.79 0.76 14.52
C THR A 234 -9.09 0.81 15.30
N ILE A 235 -9.66 -0.35 15.61
CA ILE A 235 -10.78 -0.45 16.54
C ILE A 235 -10.19 -0.50 17.95
N CYS A 236 -10.56 0.44 18.80
CA CYS A 236 -10.08 0.48 20.18
C CYS A 236 -10.59 -0.73 20.98
N ASP A 237 -9.74 -1.26 21.85
CA ASP A 237 -10.06 -2.44 22.67
C ASP A 237 -10.82 -2.07 23.96
N ILE A 238 -11.90 -1.31 23.80
CA ILE A 238 -12.79 -0.89 24.89
C ILE A 238 -14.22 -0.76 24.38
N TYR A 239 -15.19 -1.14 25.19
CA TYR A 239 -16.61 -0.88 24.99
C TYR A 239 -17.03 0.40 25.69
N LEU A 240 -17.79 1.25 24.98
CA LEU A 240 -18.29 2.53 25.48
C LEU A 240 -19.83 2.56 25.51
N VAL A 241 -20.36 3.49 26.28
CA VAL A 241 -21.80 3.75 26.42
C VAL A 241 -22.18 5.13 25.87
N ASP A 242 -23.48 5.35 25.65
CA ASP A 242 -24.04 6.68 25.41
C ASP A 242 -24.23 7.47 26.71
N ASP A 243 -24.66 8.73 26.62
CA ASP A 243 -24.96 9.58 27.81
C ASP A 243 -26.08 9.01 28.70
N GLY A 244 -26.88 8.09 28.19
CA GLY A 244 -27.91 7.37 28.93
C GLY A 244 -27.45 6.05 29.56
N GLY A 245 -26.16 5.72 29.45
CA GLY A 245 -25.57 4.47 29.97
C GLY A 245 -25.88 3.23 29.12
N LYS A 246 -26.37 3.38 27.87
CA LYS A 246 -26.61 2.25 26.96
C LYS A 246 -25.36 1.93 26.19
N LEU A 247 -25.09 0.64 26.05
CA LEU A 247 -23.96 0.17 25.26
C LEU A 247 -24.08 0.64 23.81
N VAL A 248 -23.04 1.31 23.30
CA VAL A 248 -22.92 1.69 21.89
C VAL A 248 -22.01 0.72 21.14
N GLY A 249 -20.81 0.49 21.66
CA GLY A 249 -19.85 -0.41 21.02
C GLY A 249 -18.40 -0.01 21.26
N ARG A 250 -17.55 -0.40 20.31
CA ARG A 250 -16.11 -0.09 20.31
C ARG A 250 -15.85 1.08 19.36
N PRO A 251 -15.16 2.14 19.78
CA PRO A 251 -14.86 3.25 18.90
C PRO A 251 -13.72 2.88 17.93
N VAL A 252 -13.71 3.57 16.81
CA VAL A 252 -12.64 3.51 15.80
C VAL A 252 -11.76 4.75 15.96
N MET A 253 -10.46 4.55 16.08
CA MET A 253 -9.46 5.59 16.08
C MET A 253 -8.71 5.57 14.74
N THR A 254 -8.66 6.71 14.05
CA THR A 254 -7.84 6.93 12.87
C THR A 254 -6.76 7.95 13.21
N ALA A 255 -5.53 7.74 12.79
CA ALA A 255 -4.42 8.63 13.13
C ALA A 255 -3.54 8.94 11.91
N CYS A 256 -2.91 10.10 11.97
CA CYS A 256 -1.84 10.53 11.08
C CYS A 256 -0.57 10.70 11.89
N VAL A 257 0.48 9.95 11.53
CA VAL A 257 1.78 9.99 12.21
C VAL A 257 2.84 10.43 11.21
N ASP A 258 3.64 11.42 11.56
CA ASP A 258 4.79 11.81 10.75
C ASP A 258 5.84 10.69 10.74
N ALA A 259 6.20 10.24 9.55
CA ALA A 259 7.03 9.07 9.38
C ALA A 259 8.49 9.27 9.83
N PHE A 260 9.01 10.50 9.75
CA PHE A 260 10.35 10.82 10.19
C PHE A 260 10.46 10.85 11.72
N SER A 261 9.65 11.67 12.36
CA SER A 261 9.75 11.95 13.80
C SER A 261 8.95 10.99 14.68
N GLY A 262 7.97 10.30 14.10
CA GLY A 262 7.00 9.51 14.85
C GLY A 262 5.93 10.36 15.55
N LEU A 263 5.87 11.67 15.34
CA LEU A 263 4.86 12.53 15.95
C LEU A 263 3.45 12.18 15.44
N CYS A 264 2.50 12.02 16.34
CA CYS A 264 1.09 12.00 15.97
C CYS A 264 0.68 13.41 15.53
N CYS A 265 0.51 13.64 14.22
CA CYS A 265 0.09 14.92 13.67
C CYS A 265 -1.38 15.23 13.92
N GLY A 266 -2.20 14.19 14.06
CA GLY A 266 -3.61 14.30 14.33
C GLY A 266 -4.29 12.95 14.44
N TYR A 267 -5.51 12.98 14.98
CA TYR A 267 -6.36 11.79 15.16
C TYR A 267 -7.82 12.11 14.89
N SER A 268 -8.60 11.07 14.72
CA SER A 268 -10.07 11.10 14.74
C SER A 268 -10.56 9.92 15.58
N LEU A 269 -11.57 10.15 16.40
CA LEU A 269 -12.22 9.13 17.21
C LEU A 269 -13.72 9.16 16.93
N GLY A 270 -14.32 8.02 16.64
CA GLY A 270 -15.76 7.93 16.33
C GLY A 270 -16.25 6.50 16.29
N TRP A 271 -17.52 6.34 15.88
CA TRP A 271 -18.17 5.02 15.83
C TRP A 271 -17.96 4.30 14.50
N GLU A 272 -17.58 5.04 13.48
CA GLU A 272 -17.38 4.55 12.13
C GLU A 272 -16.01 4.96 11.61
N GLY A 273 -15.40 4.08 10.83
CA GLY A 273 -14.24 4.39 10.00
C GLY A 273 -14.65 5.02 8.66
N GLY A 274 -13.71 5.06 7.72
CA GLY A 274 -14.00 5.49 6.36
C GLY A 274 -13.95 7.00 6.14
N THR A 275 -14.76 7.52 5.21
CA THR A 275 -14.69 8.91 4.72
C THR A 275 -14.91 9.95 5.81
N TYR A 276 -15.83 9.72 6.74
CA TYR A 276 -16.10 10.65 7.85
C TYR A 276 -14.94 10.73 8.83
N SER A 277 -14.36 9.60 9.17
CA SER A 277 -13.17 9.49 10.01
C SER A 277 -11.99 10.25 9.40
N LEU A 278 -11.77 10.11 8.08
CA LEU A 278 -10.71 10.82 7.37
C LEU A 278 -10.92 12.33 7.34
N ARG A 279 -12.17 12.79 7.14
CA ARG A 279 -12.50 14.22 7.19
C ARG A 279 -12.19 14.82 8.57
N SER A 280 -12.64 14.16 9.62
CA SER A 280 -12.36 14.58 11.00
C SER A 280 -10.88 14.57 11.31
N LEU A 281 -10.15 13.54 10.85
CA LEU A 281 -8.70 13.45 10.97
C LEU A 281 -8.01 14.64 10.29
N MET A 282 -8.34 14.94 9.04
CA MET A 282 -7.70 16.04 8.30
C MET A 282 -7.95 17.40 8.95
N LEU A 283 -9.16 17.62 9.47
CA LEU A 283 -9.48 18.83 10.23
C LEU A 283 -8.67 18.90 11.53
N ASN A 284 -8.51 17.81 12.25
CA ASN A 284 -7.68 17.77 13.44
C ASN A 284 -6.20 17.99 13.11
N VAL A 285 -5.66 17.44 11.99
CA VAL A 285 -4.26 17.64 11.56
C VAL A 285 -3.93 19.12 11.37
N VAL A 286 -4.85 19.92 10.81
CA VAL A 286 -4.63 21.37 10.57
C VAL A 286 -5.08 22.26 11.72
N ALA A 287 -5.78 21.72 12.71
CA ALA A 287 -6.25 22.47 13.86
C ALA A 287 -5.09 22.97 14.73
N ASP A 288 -5.28 24.12 15.37
CA ASP A 288 -4.46 24.52 16.52
C ASP A 288 -4.65 23.51 17.65
N LYS A 289 -3.55 22.89 18.09
CA LYS A 289 -3.61 21.80 19.05
C LYS A 289 -3.91 22.27 20.47
N GLN A 290 -3.49 23.48 20.85
CA GLN A 290 -3.82 24.05 22.15
C GLN A 290 -5.33 24.32 22.24
N GLU A 291 -5.87 24.97 21.20
CA GLU A 291 -7.32 25.23 21.14
C GLU A 291 -8.12 23.92 21.08
N TRP A 292 -7.68 22.95 20.30
CA TRP A 292 -8.33 21.64 20.22
C TRP A 292 -8.36 20.91 21.57
N CYS A 293 -7.21 20.80 22.22
CA CYS A 293 -7.11 20.14 23.53
C CYS A 293 -7.92 20.86 24.60
N SER A 294 -7.89 22.20 24.61
CA SER A 294 -8.67 22.99 25.59
C SER A 294 -10.18 22.78 25.48
N LYS A 295 -10.71 22.60 24.26
CA LYS A 295 -12.14 22.25 24.04
C LYS A 295 -12.54 20.92 24.69
N HIS A 296 -11.57 20.02 24.86
CA HIS A 296 -11.75 18.74 25.53
C HIS A 296 -11.28 18.74 26.99
N GLY A 297 -10.96 19.91 27.55
CA GLY A 297 -10.51 20.04 28.94
C GLY A 297 -9.08 19.57 29.19
N VAL A 298 -8.26 19.45 28.17
CA VAL A 298 -6.84 19.08 28.23
C VAL A 298 -6.00 20.31 27.90
N PHE A 299 -5.09 20.70 28.80
CA PHE A 299 -4.23 21.86 28.60
C PHE A 299 -2.82 21.40 28.32
N ILE A 300 -2.22 21.94 27.23
CA ILE A 300 -0.89 21.58 26.76
C ILE A 300 -0.05 22.84 26.49
N GLU A 301 1.26 22.70 26.59
CA GLU A 301 2.20 23.72 26.14
C GLU A 301 2.41 23.65 24.62
N PRO A 302 2.70 24.77 23.93
CA PRO A 302 2.86 24.81 22.47
C PRO A 302 3.85 23.78 21.93
N GLN A 303 4.95 23.55 22.65
CA GLN A 303 6.02 22.62 22.25
C GLN A 303 5.68 21.14 22.40
N GLU A 304 4.61 20.81 23.13
CA GLU A 304 4.21 19.42 23.33
C GLU A 304 3.57 18.82 22.07
N TRP A 305 2.85 19.67 21.31
CA TRP A 305 2.19 19.22 20.06
C TRP A 305 2.08 20.36 19.04
N ASP A 306 3.19 20.74 18.43
CA ASP A 306 3.26 21.79 17.42
C ASP A 306 3.09 21.25 15.99
N SER A 307 1.88 20.78 15.66
CA SER A 307 1.51 20.28 14.34
C SER A 307 0.17 20.87 13.91
N ASN A 308 0.18 21.76 12.92
CA ASN A 308 -1.00 22.47 12.42
C ASN A 308 -1.00 22.64 10.89
N LYS A 309 -0.21 21.83 10.17
CA LYS A 309 -0.13 21.84 8.71
C LYS A 309 -0.33 20.42 8.16
N LEU A 310 -0.84 20.33 6.93
CA LEU A 310 -0.92 19.03 6.25
C LEU A 310 0.47 18.54 5.85
N PRO A 311 0.83 17.29 6.11
CA PRO A 311 1.95 16.64 5.43
C PRO A 311 1.81 16.72 3.91
N GLY A 312 2.89 17.03 3.20
CA GLY A 312 2.89 17.11 1.74
C GLY A 312 2.75 15.74 1.06
N VAL A 313 2.99 14.66 1.79
CA VAL A 313 2.80 13.27 1.34
C VAL A 313 1.99 12.52 2.37
N PHE A 314 0.93 11.84 1.94
CA PHE A 314 0.25 10.83 2.74
C PHE A 314 0.57 9.44 2.25
N VAL A 315 0.83 8.56 3.20
CA VAL A 315 1.09 7.14 2.98
C VAL A 315 -0.01 6.34 3.61
N THR A 316 -0.67 5.51 2.80
CA THR A 316 -1.79 4.68 3.22
C THR A 316 -1.59 3.25 2.76
N ASP A 317 -2.35 2.31 3.35
CA ASP A 317 -2.53 1.01 2.70
C ASP A 317 -3.60 1.11 1.59
N MET A 318 -3.90 -0.03 0.98
CA MET A 318 -4.97 -0.13 -0.01
C MET A 318 -6.34 -0.38 0.65
N GLY A 319 -6.57 0.11 1.86
CA GLY A 319 -7.87 0.03 2.55
C GLY A 319 -8.98 0.67 1.72
N SER A 320 -10.22 0.22 1.92
CA SER A 320 -11.38 0.70 1.17
C SER A 320 -11.64 2.20 1.37
N GLU A 321 -11.37 2.71 2.56
CA GLU A 321 -11.51 4.10 2.96
C GLU A 321 -10.57 5.05 2.18
N TYR A 322 -9.39 4.56 1.80
CA TYR A 322 -8.39 5.34 1.07
C TYR A 322 -8.50 5.21 -0.46
N LYS A 323 -9.37 4.32 -0.96
CA LYS A 323 -9.67 4.18 -2.39
C LYS A 323 -10.83 5.06 -2.86
N GLY A 324 -11.54 5.68 -1.94
CA GLY A 324 -12.69 6.52 -2.23
C GLY A 324 -12.30 7.84 -2.91
N ASP A 325 -13.16 8.32 -3.79
CA ASP A 325 -12.97 9.61 -4.49
C ASP A 325 -12.77 10.76 -3.51
N THR A 326 -13.43 10.73 -2.35
CA THR A 326 -13.32 11.79 -1.34
C THR A 326 -11.92 11.95 -0.77
N PHE A 327 -11.17 10.83 -0.58
CA PHE A 327 -9.79 10.93 -0.11
C PHE A 327 -8.85 11.41 -1.23
N SER A 328 -9.08 10.95 -2.45
CA SER A 328 -8.27 11.41 -3.61
C SER A 328 -8.36 12.92 -3.85
N GLN A 329 -9.46 13.55 -3.43
CA GLN A 329 -9.66 15.00 -3.51
C GLN A 329 -8.61 15.81 -2.72
N VAL A 330 -7.97 15.22 -1.70
CA VAL A 330 -6.88 15.86 -0.96
C VAL A 330 -5.70 16.24 -1.89
N THR A 331 -5.53 15.53 -3.00
CA THR A 331 -4.50 15.85 -4.00
C THR A 331 -4.71 17.22 -4.65
N GLU A 332 -5.93 17.74 -4.68
CA GLU A 332 -6.24 19.09 -5.17
C GLU A 332 -5.62 20.20 -4.30
N LEU A 333 -5.27 19.86 -3.07
CA LEU A 333 -4.55 20.76 -2.14
C LEU A 333 -3.02 20.70 -2.34
N GLY A 334 -2.53 19.89 -3.31
CA GLY A 334 -1.11 19.70 -3.58
C GLY A 334 -0.47 18.54 -2.79
N VAL A 335 -1.26 17.76 -2.06
CA VAL A 335 -0.78 16.60 -1.30
C VAL A 335 -0.57 15.41 -2.25
N LYS A 336 0.55 14.72 -2.10
CA LYS A 336 0.81 13.45 -2.81
C LYS A 336 0.32 12.27 -1.98
N ILE A 337 -0.41 11.35 -2.60
CA ILE A 337 -0.82 10.09 -1.96
C ILE A 337 0.05 8.96 -2.47
N VAL A 338 0.60 8.17 -1.55
CA VAL A 338 1.41 6.98 -1.83
C VAL A 338 0.73 5.77 -1.18
N ASN A 339 0.30 4.83 -2.01
CA ASN A 339 -0.26 3.57 -1.55
C ASN A 339 0.83 2.54 -1.37
N LEU A 340 0.93 1.95 -0.19
CA LEU A 340 1.89 0.89 0.10
C LEU A 340 1.46 -0.43 -0.55
N PRO A 341 2.44 -1.25 -0.99
CA PRO A 341 2.14 -2.60 -1.43
C PRO A 341 1.52 -3.42 -0.29
N PRO A 342 0.57 -4.30 -0.58
CA PRO A 342 -0.04 -5.16 0.43
C PRO A 342 1.01 -6.08 1.07
N TYR A 343 0.82 -6.43 2.34
CA TYR A 343 1.69 -7.32 3.13
C TYR A 343 3.10 -6.78 3.43
N ARG A 344 3.23 -5.46 3.56
CA ARG A 344 4.46 -4.78 3.99
C ARG A 344 4.27 -4.02 5.32
N PRO A 345 4.05 -4.73 6.44
CA PRO A 345 3.79 -4.10 7.73
C PRO A 345 4.96 -3.23 8.22
N GLU A 346 6.19 -3.57 7.84
CA GLU A 346 7.38 -2.79 8.23
C GLU A 346 7.35 -1.33 7.76
N LEU A 347 6.61 -1.03 6.70
CA LEU A 347 6.46 0.34 6.20
C LEU A 347 5.41 1.14 6.98
N LYS A 348 4.56 0.49 7.80
CA LYS A 348 3.55 1.11 8.66
C LYS A 348 3.86 1.04 10.15
N GLY A 349 4.98 0.45 10.53
CA GLY A 349 5.34 0.16 11.91
C GLY A 349 5.23 1.37 12.85
N ILE A 350 5.35 2.60 12.35
CA ILE A 350 5.26 3.82 13.16
C ILE A 350 3.82 4.10 13.62
N VAL A 351 2.83 4.03 12.73
CA VAL A 351 1.44 4.28 13.10
C VAL A 351 0.86 3.12 13.91
N GLU A 352 1.25 1.87 13.58
CA GLU A 352 0.92 0.70 14.39
C GLU A 352 1.49 0.83 15.81
N LYS A 353 2.72 1.37 15.93
CA LYS A 353 3.36 1.63 17.23
C LYS A 353 2.64 2.70 18.02
N LEU A 354 2.11 3.76 17.38
CA LEU A 354 1.24 4.73 18.06
C LEU A 354 0.03 4.02 18.68
N PHE A 355 -0.68 3.22 17.90
CA PHE A 355 -1.88 2.51 18.41
C PHE A 355 -1.53 1.55 19.55
N ASP A 356 -0.43 0.80 19.42
CA ASP A 356 0.02 -0.11 20.48
C ASP A 356 0.32 0.66 21.78
N VAL A 357 1.09 1.75 21.69
CA VAL A 357 1.47 2.54 22.87
C VAL A 357 0.24 3.20 23.52
N VAL A 358 -0.63 3.83 22.73
CA VAL A 358 -1.85 4.49 23.23
C VAL A 358 -2.79 3.47 23.86
N GLN A 359 -3.04 2.34 23.20
CA GLN A 359 -3.91 1.30 23.76
C GLN A 359 -3.34 0.71 25.04
N ASN A 360 -2.05 0.41 25.08
CA ASN A 360 -1.41 -0.12 26.28
C ASN A 360 -1.34 0.90 27.42
N ALA A 361 -1.32 2.19 27.12
CA ALA A 361 -1.35 3.23 28.15
C ALA A 361 -2.70 3.24 28.91
N TYR A 362 -3.83 3.31 28.21
CA TYR A 362 -5.13 3.37 28.88
C TYR A 362 -5.59 2.01 29.43
N LYS A 363 -5.31 0.89 28.74
CA LYS A 363 -5.75 -0.45 29.17
C LYS A 363 -5.33 -0.78 30.60
N LYS A 364 -4.11 -0.41 30.99
CA LYS A 364 -3.58 -0.68 32.34
C LYS A 364 -4.42 -0.03 33.46
N HIS A 365 -5.01 1.11 33.17
CA HIS A 365 -5.75 1.91 34.15
C HIS A 365 -7.26 1.75 34.05
N LEU A 366 -7.78 1.17 32.96
CA LEU A 366 -9.22 1.00 32.72
C LEU A 366 -9.69 -0.46 32.80
N LYS A 367 -8.92 -1.34 33.48
CA LYS A 367 -9.38 -2.71 33.75
C LYS A 367 -10.70 -2.72 34.50
N GLY A 368 -11.65 -3.54 34.03
CA GLY A 368 -13.01 -3.57 34.58
C GLY A 368 -13.87 -2.34 34.23
N LYS A 369 -13.49 -1.58 33.18
CA LYS A 369 -14.22 -0.42 32.65
C LYS A 369 -14.58 -0.58 31.18
N GLY A 370 -14.87 -1.81 30.76
CA GLY A 370 -15.18 -2.15 29.36
C GLY A 370 -13.97 -2.49 28.49
N VAL A 371 -12.75 -2.49 29.04
CA VAL A 371 -11.54 -2.89 28.33
C VAL A 371 -11.53 -4.39 28.06
N ILE A 372 -11.18 -4.77 26.84
CA ILE A 372 -11.13 -6.15 26.38
C ILE A 372 -9.76 -6.74 26.75
N GLU A 373 -9.76 -7.85 27.45
CA GLU A 373 -8.57 -8.63 27.77
C GLU A 373 -8.32 -9.71 26.69
N PRO A 374 -7.11 -10.31 26.62
CA PRO A 374 -6.75 -11.26 25.57
C PRO A 374 -7.62 -12.53 25.50
N ASP A 375 -8.27 -12.90 26.60
CA ASP A 375 -9.13 -14.08 26.75
C ASP A 375 -10.53 -13.93 26.14
N TYR A 376 -10.88 -12.77 25.61
CA TYR A 376 -12.24 -12.41 25.18
C TYR A 376 -12.89 -13.36 24.16
N GLN A 377 -12.09 -14.17 23.47
CA GLN A 377 -12.57 -15.18 22.52
C GLN A 377 -12.64 -16.59 23.11
N GLU A 378 -12.18 -16.77 24.35
CA GLU A 378 -12.19 -18.08 25.00
C GLU A 378 -13.60 -18.46 25.45
N ARG A 379 -13.87 -19.77 25.44
CA ARG A 379 -15.17 -20.27 25.89
C ARG A 379 -15.32 -20.05 27.40
N GLY A 380 -16.29 -19.22 27.79
CA GLY A 380 -16.53 -18.86 29.20
C GLY A 380 -15.81 -17.59 29.67
N ALA A 381 -15.14 -16.88 28.73
CA ALA A 381 -14.56 -15.56 29.03
C ALA A 381 -15.62 -14.55 29.57
N HIS A 382 -15.13 -13.60 30.32
CA HIS A 382 -15.96 -12.50 30.82
C HIS A 382 -16.55 -11.67 29.66
N ASP A 383 -17.81 -11.24 29.82
CA ASP A 383 -18.47 -10.36 28.88
C ASP A 383 -18.14 -8.89 29.18
N TYR A 384 -17.04 -8.40 28.65
CA TYR A 384 -16.52 -7.04 28.84
C TYR A 384 -17.48 -5.92 28.46
N ARG A 385 -18.57 -6.21 27.72
CA ARG A 385 -19.62 -5.25 27.38
C ARG A 385 -20.36 -4.79 28.61
N LYS A 386 -20.48 -5.64 29.65
CA LYS A 386 -21.17 -5.35 30.90
C LYS A 386 -20.41 -4.37 31.78
N ASP A 387 -19.10 -4.23 31.57
CA ASP A 387 -18.24 -3.35 32.34
C ASP A 387 -18.13 -1.95 31.70
N ALA A 388 -18.72 -1.74 30.52
CA ALA A 388 -18.69 -0.47 29.83
C ALA A 388 -19.36 0.63 30.66
N CYS A 389 -18.63 1.73 30.88
CA CYS A 389 -19.11 2.83 31.70
C CYS A 389 -18.68 4.22 31.23
N LEU A 390 -17.74 4.30 30.26
CA LEU A 390 -17.25 5.57 29.72
C LEU A 390 -18.02 5.96 28.46
N THR A 391 -18.32 7.25 28.35
CA THR A 391 -18.83 7.86 27.11
C THR A 391 -17.70 8.11 26.10
N LEU A 392 -18.03 8.35 24.82
CA LEU A 392 -17.04 8.70 23.80
C LEU A 392 -16.26 9.95 24.19
N ARG A 393 -16.91 10.95 24.77
CA ARG A 393 -16.28 12.22 25.18
C ARG A 393 -15.24 12.01 26.29
N GLU A 394 -15.57 11.22 27.31
CA GLU A 394 -14.65 10.91 28.41
C GLU A 394 -13.46 10.08 27.89
N PHE A 395 -13.74 9.14 27.02
CA PHE A 395 -12.67 8.33 26.39
C PHE A 395 -11.77 9.18 25.48
N GLU A 396 -12.31 10.16 24.78
CA GLU A 396 -11.52 11.08 23.95
C GLU A 396 -10.55 11.91 24.79
N GLN A 397 -10.95 12.37 25.99
CA GLN A 397 -10.03 13.05 26.92
C GLN A 397 -8.85 12.14 27.31
N ILE A 398 -9.14 10.86 27.57
CA ILE A 398 -8.09 9.87 27.89
C ILE A 398 -7.15 9.67 26.71
N ILE A 399 -7.68 9.53 25.51
CA ILE A 399 -6.88 9.39 24.26
C ILE A 399 -6.00 10.61 24.05
N LEU A 400 -6.52 11.82 24.27
CA LEU A 400 -5.75 13.06 24.17
C LEU A 400 -4.54 13.06 25.11
N HIS A 401 -4.73 12.71 26.38
CA HIS A 401 -3.61 12.59 27.33
C HIS A 401 -2.60 11.54 26.90
N CYS A 402 -3.05 10.41 26.35
CA CYS A 402 -2.14 9.37 25.82
C CYS A 402 -1.34 9.87 24.62
N ILE A 403 -1.94 10.65 23.70
CA ILE A 403 -1.26 11.22 22.53
C ILE A 403 -0.27 12.29 22.97
N VAL A 404 -0.63 13.17 23.89
CA VAL A 404 0.31 14.18 24.41
C VAL A 404 1.51 13.52 25.06
N TYR A 405 1.30 12.51 25.91
CA TYR A 405 2.40 11.72 26.48
C TYR A 405 3.24 11.05 25.39
N TYR A 406 2.62 10.45 24.39
CA TYR A 406 3.31 9.80 23.26
C TYR A 406 4.20 10.79 22.50
N ASN A 407 3.72 12.00 22.27
CA ASN A 407 4.42 13.02 21.49
C ASN A 407 5.56 13.67 22.28
N SER A 408 5.35 14.01 23.55
CA SER A 408 6.20 14.95 24.29
C SER A 408 7.04 14.32 25.40
N HIS A 409 6.68 13.11 25.89
CA HIS A 409 7.35 12.49 27.03
C HIS A 409 7.87 11.08 26.80
N ARG A 410 7.35 10.39 25.76
CA ARG A 410 7.84 9.06 25.45
C ARG A 410 9.22 9.14 24.79
N VAL A 411 10.20 8.51 25.43
CA VAL A 411 11.54 8.35 24.85
C VAL A 411 11.48 7.43 23.63
N VAL A 412 12.01 7.90 22.51
CA VAL A 412 12.12 7.17 21.25
C VAL A 412 13.56 6.83 20.95
N ASP A 413 13.79 5.61 20.47
CA ASP A 413 15.09 5.20 19.91
C ASP A 413 15.15 5.73 18.48
N PHE A 414 15.84 6.86 18.31
CA PHE A 414 15.97 7.58 17.05
C PHE A 414 17.45 7.69 16.68
N PRO A 415 17.83 7.45 15.41
CA PRO A 415 19.21 7.58 14.96
C PRO A 415 19.57 9.07 14.80
N PHE A 416 20.03 9.66 15.88
CA PHE A 416 20.44 11.07 15.92
C PHE A 416 21.65 11.33 15.02
N THR A 417 21.58 12.41 14.24
CA THR A 417 22.74 12.94 13.53
C THR A 417 23.61 13.80 14.45
N GLU A 418 24.86 14.06 14.05
CA GLU A 418 25.76 14.95 14.80
C GLU A 418 25.15 16.34 15.00
N GLU A 419 24.46 16.86 13.97
CA GLU A 419 23.77 18.15 14.02
C GLU A 419 22.64 18.16 15.06
N MET A 420 21.83 17.11 15.10
CA MET A 420 20.74 16.98 16.08
C MET A 420 21.30 16.96 17.51
N LEU A 421 22.42 16.26 17.73
CA LEU A 421 23.08 16.20 19.03
C LEU A 421 23.67 17.56 19.43
N ALA A 422 24.29 18.28 18.48
CA ALA A 422 24.81 19.62 18.68
C ALA A 422 23.69 20.63 19.02
N ASP A 423 22.53 20.51 18.39
CA ASP A 423 21.35 21.35 18.64
C ASP A 423 20.58 20.95 19.92
N GLY A 424 21.03 19.93 20.63
CA GLY A 424 20.42 19.47 21.88
C GLY A 424 19.00 18.90 21.70
N VAL A 425 18.72 18.26 20.56
CA VAL A 425 17.41 17.65 20.27
C VAL A 425 17.15 16.52 21.27
N LYS A 426 16.03 16.59 21.97
CA LYS A 426 15.63 15.57 22.94
C LYS A 426 15.04 14.34 22.25
N PRO A 427 15.13 13.14 22.84
CA PRO A 427 14.59 11.90 22.26
C PRO A 427 13.06 11.79 22.42
N TYR A 428 12.35 12.84 22.04
CA TYR A 428 10.89 12.91 22.01
C TYR A 428 10.41 13.24 20.61
N ALA A 429 9.30 12.63 20.19
CA ALA A 429 8.76 12.85 18.86
C ALA A 429 8.51 14.34 18.57
N SER A 430 8.01 15.11 19.56
CA SER A 430 7.78 16.57 19.44
C SER A 430 9.09 17.35 19.21
N SER A 431 10.17 17.01 19.91
CA SER A 431 11.47 17.67 19.77
C SER A 431 12.13 17.37 18.42
N ILE A 432 12.06 16.09 17.97
CA ILE A 432 12.57 15.66 16.67
C ILE A 432 11.78 16.34 15.54
N PHE A 433 10.45 16.40 15.66
CA PHE A 433 9.59 17.06 14.70
C PHE A 433 9.87 18.57 14.61
N ALA A 434 10.00 19.24 15.76
CA ALA A 434 10.29 20.67 15.83
C ALA A 434 11.66 21.02 15.19
N TRP A 435 12.66 20.16 15.39
CA TRP A 435 13.94 20.28 14.69
C TRP A 435 13.79 20.06 13.19
N GLY A 436 13.10 18.98 12.79
CA GLY A 436 12.87 18.62 11.39
C GLY A 436 12.13 19.69 10.60
N LYS A 437 11.18 20.43 11.22
CA LYS A 437 10.47 21.55 10.57
C LYS A 437 11.39 22.70 10.13
N LYS A 438 12.55 22.83 10.73
CA LYS A 438 13.53 23.89 10.39
C LYS A 438 14.45 23.45 9.25
N GLN A 439 14.47 22.18 8.90
CA GLN A 439 15.33 21.64 7.85
C GLN A 439 14.78 21.87 6.46
N MET A 440 15.65 21.97 5.46
CA MET A 440 15.29 22.27 4.06
C MET A 440 14.42 21.18 3.40
N GLY A 441 14.41 19.97 3.93
CA GLY A 441 13.60 18.85 3.42
C GLY A 441 12.16 18.79 3.96
N ALA A 442 11.76 19.71 4.86
CA ALA A 442 10.43 19.72 5.44
C ALA A 442 9.36 19.99 4.38
N ASN A 443 8.36 19.11 4.28
CA ASN A 443 7.32 19.17 3.25
C ASN A 443 5.93 19.29 3.87
N PHE A 444 5.45 20.51 4.04
CA PHE A 444 4.13 20.81 4.61
C PHE A 444 3.33 21.75 3.73
N ILE A 445 2.01 21.55 3.74
CA ILE A 445 1.05 22.39 3.01
C ILE A 445 0.19 23.15 4.02
N THR A 446 0.15 24.47 3.88
CA THR A 446 -0.74 25.33 4.66
C THR A 446 -2.06 25.46 3.93
N VAL A 447 -3.16 25.07 4.57
CA VAL A 447 -4.52 25.12 4.00
C VAL A 447 -5.46 25.79 4.97
N ALA A 448 -6.29 26.71 4.46
CA ALA A 448 -7.37 27.27 5.25
C ALA A 448 -8.39 26.19 5.61
N PRO A 449 -8.86 26.10 6.86
CA PRO A 449 -9.79 25.04 7.29
C PRO A 449 -11.06 24.96 6.43
N GLN A 450 -11.60 26.11 6.00
CA GLN A 450 -12.78 26.16 5.11
C GLN A 450 -12.52 25.50 3.76
N LYS A 451 -11.37 25.76 3.13
CA LYS A 451 -10.99 25.14 1.86
C LYS A 451 -10.82 23.63 2.02
N LEU A 452 -10.22 23.20 3.13
CA LEU A 452 -10.08 21.77 3.45
C LEU A 452 -11.44 21.10 3.61
N ILE A 453 -12.37 21.72 4.36
CA ILE A 453 -13.74 21.21 4.52
C ILE A 453 -14.41 21.02 3.16
N GLN A 454 -14.39 22.06 2.32
CA GLN A 454 -15.02 22.03 1.00
C GLN A 454 -14.41 20.97 0.10
N THR A 455 -13.08 20.83 0.11
CA THR A 455 -12.37 19.80 -0.66
C THR A 455 -12.77 18.39 -0.24
N LEU A 456 -13.01 18.14 1.05
CA LEU A 456 -13.36 16.81 1.58
C LEU A 456 -14.87 16.53 1.57
N LEU A 457 -15.72 17.46 1.10
CA LEU A 457 -17.15 17.19 0.93
C LEU A 457 -17.39 16.16 -0.17
N PRO A 458 -18.40 15.28 0.00
CA PRO A 458 -18.84 14.40 -1.07
C PRO A 458 -19.27 15.22 -2.30
N ARG A 459 -19.02 14.66 -3.49
CA ARG A 459 -19.38 15.28 -4.76
C ARG A 459 -20.58 14.59 -5.38
N ALA A 460 -21.36 15.38 -6.11
CA ALA A 460 -22.48 14.90 -6.90
C ALA A 460 -22.55 15.65 -8.23
N THR A 461 -23.17 15.03 -9.20
CA THR A 461 -23.52 15.72 -10.46
C THR A 461 -24.79 16.56 -10.26
N GLY A 462 -24.69 17.83 -10.54
CA GLY A 462 -25.83 18.75 -10.63
C GLY A 462 -26.19 19.04 -12.08
N THR A 463 -27.45 19.40 -12.33
CA THR A 463 -27.93 19.78 -13.67
C THR A 463 -28.54 21.18 -13.62
N PHE A 464 -28.03 22.09 -14.42
CA PHE A 464 -28.64 23.40 -14.60
C PHE A 464 -29.96 23.29 -15.35
N THR A 465 -30.98 23.93 -14.80
CA THR A 465 -32.31 24.01 -15.39
C THR A 465 -32.87 25.42 -15.21
N ARG A 466 -33.88 25.80 -16.02
CA ARG A 466 -34.59 27.09 -15.85
C ARG A 466 -35.20 27.29 -14.45
N LYS A 467 -35.29 26.22 -13.64
CA LYS A 467 -35.82 26.25 -12.25
C LYS A 467 -34.74 26.26 -11.18
N GLY A 468 -33.47 26.42 -11.55
CA GLY A 468 -32.33 26.35 -10.67
C GLY A 468 -31.38 25.20 -10.98
N LEU A 469 -30.26 25.11 -10.26
CA LEU A 469 -29.33 23.99 -10.27
C LEU A 469 -29.93 22.84 -9.45
N ARG A 470 -30.17 21.71 -10.08
CA ARG A 470 -30.80 20.54 -9.48
C ARG A 470 -29.77 19.53 -9.01
N VAL A 471 -29.79 19.20 -7.71
CA VAL A 471 -28.93 18.20 -7.05
C VAL A 471 -29.79 17.40 -6.08
N HIS A 472 -29.72 16.07 -6.09
CA HIS A 472 -30.50 15.17 -5.22
C HIS A 472 -32.00 15.51 -5.15
N SER A 473 -32.60 15.95 -6.26
CA SER A 473 -34.01 16.39 -6.37
C SER A 473 -34.33 17.66 -5.59
N LEU A 474 -33.31 18.40 -5.14
CA LEU A 474 -33.41 19.74 -4.58
C LEU A 474 -32.93 20.77 -5.60
N ARG A 475 -33.35 22.02 -5.46
CA ARG A 475 -32.99 23.12 -6.36
C ARG A 475 -32.23 24.19 -5.59
N TYR A 476 -31.18 24.68 -6.23
CA TYR A 476 -30.29 25.69 -5.67
C TYR A 476 -30.16 26.86 -6.63
N LYS A 477 -29.85 28.03 -6.10
CA LYS A 477 -29.69 29.26 -6.88
C LYS A 477 -28.43 30.02 -6.49
N HIS A 478 -27.92 30.72 -7.49
CA HIS A 478 -26.92 31.79 -7.40
C HIS A 478 -27.21 32.79 -8.49
N ASP A 479 -27.13 34.07 -8.18
CA ASP A 479 -27.64 35.11 -9.08
C ASP A 479 -26.76 35.34 -10.33
N ASP A 480 -25.46 35.06 -10.23
CA ASP A 480 -24.48 35.27 -11.33
C ASP A 480 -24.52 34.17 -12.41
N TYR A 481 -25.30 33.10 -12.23
CA TYR A 481 -25.35 31.96 -13.17
C TYR A 481 -26.57 31.94 -14.08
N THR A 482 -27.15 33.09 -14.39
CA THR A 482 -28.37 33.20 -15.23
C THR A 482 -28.22 32.50 -16.58
N GLU A 483 -27.10 32.71 -17.29
CA GLU A 483 -26.84 32.06 -18.58
C GLU A 483 -26.77 30.53 -18.46
N SER A 484 -26.17 30.02 -17.40
CA SER A 484 -26.09 28.57 -17.12
C SER A 484 -27.49 27.96 -16.89
N TYR A 485 -28.41 28.69 -16.24
CA TYR A 485 -29.80 28.23 -16.08
C TYR A 485 -30.55 28.16 -17.40
N LEU A 486 -30.21 28.99 -18.37
CA LEU A 486 -30.86 29.02 -19.69
C LEU A 486 -30.24 28.02 -20.66
N SER A 487 -28.91 27.89 -20.64
CA SER A 487 -28.18 26.96 -21.52
C SER A 487 -28.27 25.50 -21.05
N GLY A 488 -28.46 25.29 -19.74
CA GLY A 488 -28.42 23.94 -19.16
C GLY A 488 -27.00 23.41 -19.02
N GLY A 489 -26.88 22.11 -18.71
CA GLY A 489 -25.62 21.40 -18.61
C GLY A 489 -25.42 20.68 -17.27
N GLU A 490 -24.49 19.74 -17.26
CA GLU A 490 -24.10 19.02 -16.06
C GLU A 490 -22.86 19.64 -15.45
N VAL A 491 -22.82 19.68 -14.12
CA VAL A 491 -21.72 20.25 -13.35
C VAL A 491 -21.45 19.43 -12.11
N THR A 492 -20.23 19.51 -11.59
CA THR A 492 -19.86 18.88 -10.33
C THR A 492 -20.07 19.83 -9.17
N VAL A 493 -20.74 19.36 -8.13
CA VAL A 493 -20.98 20.10 -6.90
C VAL A 493 -20.49 19.34 -5.69
N ALA A 494 -19.98 20.07 -4.70
CA ALA A 494 -19.73 19.53 -3.36
C ALA A 494 -20.93 19.84 -2.47
N TYR A 495 -21.34 18.90 -1.62
CA TYR A 495 -22.49 19.08 -0.74
C TYR A 495 -22.24 18.52 0.66
N ASN A 496 -22.92 19.07 1.67
CA ASN A 496 -22.91 18.54 3.02
C ASN A 496 -24.11 17.61 3.22
N PRO A 497 -23.92 16.28 3.46
CA PRO A 497 -25.02 15.36 3.72
C PRO A 497 -25.86 15.72 4.97
N GLU A 498 -25.25 16.37 5.94
CA GLU A 498 -25.90 16.73 7.21
C GLU A 498 -26.69 18.04 7.15
N ASP A 499 -26.41 18.88 6.14
CA ASP A 499 -27.13 20.15 5.94
C ASP A 499 -27.23 20.49 4.46
N VAL A 500 -28.45 20.40 3.91
CA VAL A 500 -28.73 20.70 2.49
C VAL A 500 -28.96 22.19 2.21
N THR A 501 -28.74 23.07 3.17
CA THR A 501 -29.00 24.54 3.01
C THR A 501 -28.17 25.14 1.91
N ALA A 502 -26.93 24.67 1.69
CA ALA A 502 -26.03 25.14 0.67
C ALA A 502 -25.28 23.97 0.00
N ILE A 503 -24.94 24.18 -1.26
CA ILE A 503 -23.98 23.36 -2.01
C ILE A 503 -22.92 24.28 -2.63
N TRP A 504 -21.81 23.70 -3.04
CA TRP A 504 -20.71 24.45 -3.65
C TRP A 504 -20.45 23.93 -5.06
N LEU A 505 -20.67 24.78 -6.06
CA LEU A 505 -20.28 24.49 -7.44
C LEU A 505 -18.76 24.52 -7.57
N LEU A 506 -18.17 23.50 -8.18
CA LEU A 506 -16.76 23.50 -8.57
C LEU A 506 -16.63 24.23 -9.91
N ASP A 507 -16.19 25.46 -9.87
CA ASP A 507 -15.96 26.29 -11.06
C ASP A 507 -14.50 26.76 -11.10
N ASN A 508 -13.73 26.33 -12.12
CA ASN A 508 -12.32 26.69 -12.32
C ASN A 508 -11.44 26.54 -11.06
N GLY A 509 -11.67 25.48 -10.27
CA GLY A 509 -10.94 25.19 -9.03
C GLY A 509 -11.37 26.03 -7.81
N GLN A 510 -12.45 26.78 -7.94
CA GLN A 510 -13.08 27.52 -6.84
C GLN A 510 -14.40 26.90 -6.44
N TYR A 511 -14.78 27.08 -5.18
CA TYR A 511 -16.04 26.63 -4.60
C TYR A 511 -17.02 27.78 -4.52
N VAL A 512 -17.98 27.85 -5.42
CA VAL A 512 -19.02 28.89 -5.46
C VAL A 512 -20.26 28.42 -4.72
N PRO A 513 -20.71 29.12 -3.65
CA PRO A 513 -21.86 28.69 -2.84
C PRO A 513 -23.18 28.94 -3.58
N PHE A 514 -24.00 27.90 -3.65
CA PHE A 514 -25.39 27.95 -4.13
C PHE A 514 -26.34 27.72 -2.96
N THR A 515 -27.36 28.55 -2.83
CA THR A 515 -28.33 28.48 -1.74
C THR A 515 -29.57 27.67 -2.14
N LEU A 516 -30.14 26.94 -1.19
CA LEU A 516 -31.34 26.13 -1.38
C LEU A 516 -32.56 27.02 -1.68
N ILE A 517 -33.33 26.68 -2.74
CA ILE A 517 -34.58 27.37 -3.09
C ILE A 517 -35.73 26.93 -2.17
N GLU A 518 -35.81 25.63 -1.86
CA GLU A 518 -36.86 25.06 -1.00
C GLU A 518 -36.56 25.29 0.49
N SER A 519 -36.81 26.51 0.99
CA SER A 519 -36.49 26.94 2.36
C SER A 519 -36.99 26.00 3.48
N ARG A 520 -38.08 25.25 3.24
CA ARG A 520 -38.62 24.25 4.19
C ARG A 520 -37.66 23.12 4.53
N PHE A 521 -36.63 22.92 3.73
CA PHE A 521 -35.59 21.90 3.95
C PHE A 521 -34.30 22.48 4.53
N SER A 522 -34.22 23.78 4.76
CA SER A 522 -33.04 24.42 5.36
C SER A 522 -32.74 23.80 6.73
N GLY A 523 -31.47 23.55 7.01
CA GLY A 523 -31.00 22.95 8.25
C GLY A 523 -31.33 21.44 8.41
N LYS A 524 -31.79 20.78 7.36
CA LYS A 524 -32.09 19.33 7.40
C LYS A 524 -31.00 18.52 6.71
N SER A 525 -30.81 17.29 7.19
CA SER A 525 -29.93 16.34 6.51
C SER A 525 -30.56 15.81 5.20
N LEU A 526 -29.71 15.41 4.26
CA LEU A 526 -30.15 14.82 3.00
C LEU A 526 -31.03 13.59 3.23
N ALA A 527 -30.69 12.75 4.20
CA ALA A 527 -31.47 11.56 4.57
C ALA A 527 -32.89 11.92 5.04
N ALA A 528 -33.01 12.94 5.90
CA ALA A 528 -34.30 13.43 6.35
C ALA A 528 -35.16 13.98 5.20
N VAL A 529 -34.53 14.73 4.28
CA VAL A 529 -35.21 15.25 3.10
C VAL A 529 -35.68 14.14 2.17
N GLN A 530 -34.85 13.13 1.90
CA GLN A 530 -35.22 11.97 1.08
C GLN A 530 -36.39 11.19 1.67
N THR A 531 -36.45 11.03 2.99
CA THR A 531 -37.58 10.40 3.69
C THR A 531 -38.87 11.19 3.48
N ILE A 532 -38.83 12.52 3.66
CA ILE A 532 -39.96 13.40 3.40
C ILE A 532 -40.41 13.33 1.93
N GLN A 533 -39.47 13.35 1.00
CA GLN A 533 -39.78 13.27 -0.44
C GLN A 533 -40.40 11.92 -0.82
N LYS A 534 -39.93 10.82 -0.23
CA LYS A 534 -40.48 9.47 -0.44
C LYS A 534 -41.91 9.38 0.08
N ALA A 535 -42.19 9.86 1.30
CA ALA A 535 -43.52 9.89 1.88
C ALA A 535 -44.47 10.74 1.03
N ARG A 536 -44.04 11.95 0.61
CA ARG A 536 -44.81 12.80 -0.29
C ARG A 536 -45.17 12.08 -1.61
N LYS A 537 -44.20 11.41 -2.23
CA LYS A 537 -44.41 10.66 -3.48
C LYS A 537 -45.47 9.55 -3.30
N GLN A 538 -45.44 8.84 -2.17
CA GLN A 538 -46.44 7.82 -1.86
C GLN A 538 -47.85 8.42 -1.71
N THR A 539 -47.96 9.53 -0.97
CA THR A 539 -49.25 10.25 -0.82
C THR A 539 -49.80 10.76 -2.15
N VAL A 540 -48.93 11.36 -2.99
CA VAL A 540 -49.32 11.84 -4.32
C VAL A 540 -49.76 10.68 -5.22
N ASN A 541 -49.05 9.55 -5.19
CA ASN A 541 -49.43 8.39 -6.01
C ASN A 541 -50.80 7.82 -5.57
N ALA A 542 -51.08 7.74 -4.28
CA ALA A 542 -52.38 7.32 -3.77
C ALA A 542 -53.50 8.27 -4.23
N ALA A 543 -53.31 9.58 -4.04
CA ALA A 543 -54.26 10.59 -4.48
C ALA A 543 -54.45 10.61 -6.03
N THR A 544 -53.43 10.24 -6.79
CA THR A 544 -53.51 10.14 -8.25
C THR A 544 -54.43 8.98 -8.68
N ALA A 545 -54.42 7.88 -7.96
CA ALA A 545 -55.33 6.75 -8.24
C ALA A 545 -56.79 7.15 -7.96
N ASP A 546 -57.04 7.83 -6.85
CA ASP A 546 -58.40 8.35 -6.54
C ASP A 546 -58.87 9.37 -7.58
N ASN A 547 -57.95 10.26 -8.01
CA ASN A 547 -58.27 11.24 -9.06
C ASN A 547 -58.58 10.58 -10.41
N LEU A 548 -57.91 9.50 -10.80
CA LEU A 548 -58.22 8.76 -12.01
C LEU A 548 -59.58 8.10 -11.94
N GLN A 549 -59.96 7.53 -10.77
CA GLN A 549 -61.30 6.98 -10.58
C GLN A 549 -62.36 8.07 -10.70
N ALA A 550 -62.17 9.22 -10.04
CA ALA A 550 -63.10 10.35 -10.15
C ALA A 550 -63.21 10.90 -11.59
N GLN A 551 -62.14 10.85 -12.39
CA GLN A 551 -62.20 11.21 -13.82
C GLN A 551 -63.01 10.20 -14.64
N ILE A 552 -62.93 8.91 -14.34
CA ILE A 552 -63.74 7.86 -14.98
C ILE A 552 -65.22 8.09 -14.64
N ASP A 553 -65.55 8.28 -13.38
CA ASP A 553 -66.89 8.54 -12.91
C ASP A 553 -67.49 9.80 -13.57
N LEU A 554 -66.69 10.88 -13.64
CA LEU A 554 -67.06 12.11 -14.36
C LEU A 554 -67.36 11.86 -15.85
N ALA A 555 -66.47 11.07 -16.52
CA ALA A 555 -66.69 10.71 -17.93
C ALA A 555 -67.99 9.91 -18.16
N GLU A 556 -68.24 8.95 -17.27
CA GLU A 556 -69.52 8.21 -17.31
C GLU A 556 -70.74 9.11 -17.13
N HIS A 557 -70.69 10.01 -16.12
CA HIS A 557 -71.79 10.96 -15.91
C HIS A 557 -72.05 11.87 -17.14
N ILE A 558 -70.94 12.38 -17.74
CA ILE A 558 -71.06 13.20 -18.95
C ILE A 558 -71.68 12.38 -20.13
N GLN A 559 -71.21 11.14 -20.32
CA GLN A 559 -71.69 10.27 -21.35
C GLN A 559 -73.18 9.94 -21.15
N VAL A 560 -73.60 9.62 -19.93
CA VAL A 560 -75.03 9.37 -19.60
C VAL A 560 -75.88 10.61 -19.86
N ILE A 561 -75.45 11.78 -19.52
CA ILE A 561 -76.16 13.04 -19.79
C ILE A 561 -76.22 13.31 -21.30
N ALA A 562 -75.14 13.14 -22.03
CA ALA A 562 -75.02 13.34 -23.46
C ALA A 562 -75.94 12.34 -24.24
N ALA A 563 -76.02 11.07 -23.79
CA ALA A 563 -76.89 10.05 -24.39
C ALA A 563 -78.39 10.36 -24.22
N LYS A 564 -78.78 11.10 -23.20
CA LYS A 564 -80.17 11.56 -22.99
C LYS A 564 -80.53 12.74 -23.90
N GLY A 565 -79.52 13.39 -24.50
CA GLY A 565 -79.75 14.48 -25.46
C GLY A 565 -80.45 13.98 -26.70
N LYS A 566 -81.62 14.52 -27.01
CA LYS A 566 -82.34 14.15 -28.25
C LYS A 566 -81.54 14.69 -29.43
N GLN A 567 -81.19 13.80 -30.37
CA GLN A 567 -80.77 14.21 -31.72
C GLN A 567 -81.97 14.77 -32.44
N THR A 568 -82.13 16.05 -32.40
CA THR A 568 -83.13 16.77 -33.23
C THR A 568 -82.36 17.65 -34.21
N ASP A 569 -82.89 17.81 -35.42
CA ASP A 569 -82.35 18.72 -36.40
C ASP A 569 -82.21 20.12 -35.77
N VAL A 570 -80.94 20.55 -35.53
CA VAL A 570 -80.69 21.79 -34.82
C VAL A 570 -80.88 22.97 -35.76
N GLY A 571 -81.96 23.71 -35.53
CA GLY A 571 -82.22 24.95 -36.27
C GLY A 571 -81.17 26.02 -35.95
N ILE A 572 -80.26 26.28 -36.88
CA ILE A 572 -79.15 27.24 -36.74
C ILE A 572 -79.50 28.70 -37.02
N LYS A 573 -80.80 28.96 -37.38
CA LYS A 573 -81.30 30.31 -37.62
C LYS A 573 -81.72 30.99 -36.32
N ASN A 574 -81.54 32.31 -36.22
CA ASN A 574 -81.94 33.16 -35.08
C ASN A 574 -81.25 32.85 -33.72
N ILE A 575 -80.00 32.35 -33.69
CA ILE A 575 -79.27 31.99 -32.51
C ILE A 575 -79.22 33.11 -31.44
N ARG A 576 -79.09 34.40 -31.86
CA ARG A 576 -79.03 35.54 -30.93
C ARG A 576 -80.36 35.73 -30.16
N SER A 577 -81.49 35.56 -30.80
CA SER A 577 -82.82 35.71 -30.15
C SER A 577 -83.12 34.51 -29.25
N THR A 578 -82.75 33.28 -29.66
CA THR A 578 -82.85 32.09 -28.84
C THR A 578 -81.94 32.19 -27.57
N ARG A 579 -80.73 32.67 -27.72
CA ARG A 579 -79.85 32.89 -26.58
C ARG A 579 -80.41 33.93 -25.59
N LYS A 580 -80.94 35.06 -26.09
CA LYS A 580 -81.62 36.06 -25.26
C LYS A 580 -82.78 35.51 -24.46
N ARG A 581 -83.60 34.64 -25.07
CA ARG A 581 -84.72 33.99 -24.41
C ARG A 581 -84.32 32.98 -23.38
N GLU A 582 -83.29 32.20 -23.65
CA GLU A 582 -82.71 31.23 -22.66
C GLU A 582 -82.00 31.95 -21.48
N GLN A 583 -81.28 33.05 -21.74
CA GLN A 583 -80.72 33.86 -20.68
C GLN A 583 -81.78 34.41 -19.72
N ALA A 584 -82.93 34.79 -20.23
CA ALA A 584 -84.04 35.26 -19.42
C ALA A 584 -84.68 34.15 -18.58
N ARG A 585 -84.57 32.87 -19.03
CA ARG A 585 -85.13 31.73 -18.33
C ARG A 585 -84.23 31.14 -17.25
N THR A 586 -82.91 31.18 -17.46
CA THR A 586 -81.93 30.51 -16.59
C THR A 586 -81.27 31.48 -15.65
N HIS A 587 -81.67 32.69 -15.54
CA HIS A 587 -81.08 33.65 -14.60
C HIS A 587 -81.46 33.27 -13.18
N ILE A 588 -80.51 32.75 -12.42
CA ILE A 588 -80.60 32.42 -11.00
C ILE A 588 -80.41 33.68 -10.20
N ASP A 589 -81.44 34.14 -9.51
CA ASP A 589 -81.42 35.30 -8.63
C ASP A 589 -81.19 34.81 -7.22
N PHE A 590 -79.90 34.80 -6.77
CA PHE A 590 -79.50 34.38 -5.40
C PHE A 590 -80.13 35.25 -4.27
N VAL A 591 -80.69 36.42 -4.62
CA VAL A 591 -81.31 37.27 -3.60
C VAL A 591 -82.75 36.84 -3.33
N LYS A 592 -83.44 36.20 -4.32
CA LYS A 592 -84.85 35.72 -4.21
C LYS A 592 -85.02 34.32 -3.72
N GLU A 593 -84.02 33.46 -3.90
CA GLU A 593 -84.03 32.07 -3.42
C GLU A 593 -83.38 31.95 -2.06
N GLY A 594 -83.90 32.67 -1.04
CA GLY A 594 -83.41 32.69 0.31
C GLY A 594 -83.51 31.41 1.14
N ASN A 595 -83.56 30.20 0.46
CA ASN A 595 -83.72 28.90 1.15
C ASN A 595 -82.76 27.80 0.62
N ILE A 596 -81.57 28.15 0.05
CA ILE A 596 -80.66 27.12 -0.44
C ILE A 596 -79.43 26.98 0.55
N CYS A 597 -79.47 27.61 1.70
CA CYS A 597 -78.51 27.37 2.78
C CYS A 597 -79.25 27.03 4.04
N GLY A 598 -79.65 25.78 4.23
CA GLY A 598 -80.00 25.16 5.43
C GLY A 598 -79.10 23.98 5.71
#